data_83bc3821b1b8313033bcea6559b549ab
#
_entry.id   83bc3821b1b8313033bcea6559b549ab
#
_cell.length_a   1.000
_cell.length_b   1.000
_cell.length_c   1.000
_cell.angle_alpha   90.00
_cell.angle_beta   90.00
_cell.angle_gamma   90.00
#
_symmetry.space_group_name_H-M   'P 1'
#
loop_
_entity.id
_entity.type
_entity.pdbx_description
1 polymer ?
#
loop_
_entity_poly.entity_id
_entity_poly.type
_entity_poly.pdbx_seq_one_letter_code
_entity_poly.pdbx_strand_id
1 'polypeptide(L)'
;IFATAYILREGNVMRYSDDGEPQGTAGMPILEVLRHENLTDCVCVVTRYFGGILLGTGGLVRAYTQGAQVAVAAAGVQRMSLYTVALIACPYNLYEIILHLLPDHDCAVEETDYGADVTLTVTLPAGREDELNRALAEATAGQVYAEVMETQFMGRRVK
;
A
#
# COMPACT_ATOMS: atom_id res chain seq x y z
N ILE A 1 -4.14 -6.42 -29.53
CA ILE A 1 -5.27 -5.85 -28.77
C ILE A 1 -4.83 -5.60 -27.33
N PHE A 2 -5.09 -4.40 -26.86
CA PHE A 2 -4.69 -3.96 -25.52
C PHE A 2 -5.94 -3.53 -24.75
N ALA A 3 -6.66 -4.48 -24.19
CA ALA A 3 -7.81 -4.16 -23.35
C ALA A 3 -7.33 -3.59 -22.01
N THR A 4 -8.01 -2.57 -21.53
CA THR A 4 -7.58 -1.82 -20.34
C THR A 4 -8.72 -1.58 -19.37
N ALA A 5 -8.39 -1.44 -18.12
CA ALA A 5 -9.28 -0.87 -17.09
C ALA A 5 -8.44 -0.13 -16.06
N TYR A 6 -8.98 0.95 -15.53
CA TYR A 6 -8.34 1.66 -14.43
C TYR A 6 -9.36 2.21 -13.44
N ILE A 7 -8.91 2.37 -12.23
CA ILE A 7 -9.69 2.93 -11.13
C ILE A 7 -8.87 4.00 -10.45
N LEU A 8 -9.47 5.17 -10.24
CA LEU A 8 -8.89 6.27 -9.48
C LEU A 8 -9.73 6.52 -8.24
N ARG A 9 -9.09 6.64 -7.09
CA ARG A 9 -9.76 6.95 -5.84
C ARG A 9 -10.33 8.36 -5.86
N GLU A 10 -9.55 9.33 -6.31
CA GLU A 10 -10.01 10.71 -6.43
C GLU A 10 -11.09 10.79 -7.50
N GLY A 11 -12.24 11.34 -7.13
CA GLY A 11 -13.39 11.44 -8.02
C GLY A 11 -14.11 10.13 -8.28
N ASN A 12 -13.70 9.03 -7.65
CA ASN A 12 -14.30 7.71 -7.82
C ASN A 12 -14.44 7.32 -9.30
N VAL A 13 -13.36 7.46 -10.05
CA VAL A 13 -13.34 7.27 -11.51
C VAL A 13 -13.03 5.82 -11.83
N MET A 14 -13.86 5.21 -12.69
CA MET A 14 -13.63 3.87 -13.25
C MET A 14 -13.80 3.95 -14.76
N ARG A 15 -12.82 3.43 -15.49
CA ARG A 15 -12.85 3.42 -16.97
C ARG A 15 -12.31 2.11 -17.49
N TYR A 16 -12.80 1.69 -18.65
CA TYR A 16 -12.31 0.52 -19.35
C TYR A 16 -12.37 0.72 -20.87
N SER A 17 -11.63 -0.11 -21.59
CA SER A 17 -11.66 -0.16 -23.03
C SER A 17 -11.54 -1.62 -23.50
N ASP A 18 -12.41 -1.99 -24.43
CA ASP A 18 -12.34 -3.30 -25.06
C ASP A 18 -11.31 -3.36 -26.20
N ASP A 19 -10.83 -2.22 -26.64
CA ASP A 19 -9.84 -2.07 -27.74
C ASP A 19 -10.20 -2.90 -28.98
N GLY A 20 -11.46 -2.82 -29.41
CA GLY A 20 -11.93 -3.51 -30.60
C GLY A 20 -12.45 -4.93 -30.38
N GLU A 21 -12.33 -5.49 -29.19
CA GLU A 21 -13.03 -6.73 -28.86
C GLU A 21 -14.54 -6.48 -28.81
N PRO A 22 -15.37 -7.53 -28.96
CA PRO A 22 -16.81 -7.35 -28.80
C PRO A 22 -17.17 -6.68 -27.49
N GLN A 23 -18.17 -5.81 -27.53
CA GLN A 23 -18.54 -4.98 -26.38
C GLN A 23 -18.73 -5.78 -25.09
N GLY A 24 -18.05 -5.37 -24.03
CA GLY A 24 -18.17 -5.97 -22.70
C GLY A 24 -17.40 -7.28 -22.51
N THR A 25 -16.59 -7.69 -23.48
CA THR A 25 -15.88 -8.99 -23.41
C THR A 25 -14.45 -8.89 -22.93
N ALA A 26 -13.89 -7.70 -22.82
CA ALA A 26 -12.48 -7.51 -22.48
C ALA A 26 -12.27 -6.51 -21.34
N GLY A 27 -12.55 -5.23 -21.57
CA GLY A 27 -12.29 -4.19 -20.58
C GLY A 27 -13.15 -4.32 -19.33
N MET A 28 -14.43 -4.64 -19.46
CA MET A 28 -15.33 -4.83 -18.32
C MET A 28 -14.90 -6.01 -17.44
N PRO A 29 -14.57 -7.19 -17.99
CA PRO A 29 -14.01 -8.28 -17.16
C PRO A 29 -12.76 -7.88 -16.38
N ILE A 30 -11.86 -7.11 -16.98
CA ILE A 30 -10.67 -6.59 -16.27
C ILE A 30 -11.11 -5.67 -15.12
N LEU A 31 -11.99 -4.73 -15.38
CA LEU A 31 -12.51 -3.81 -14.38
C LEU A 31 -13.15 -4.55 -13.20
N GLU A 32 -13.95 -5.59 -13.48
CA GLU A 32 -14.59 -6.38 -12.44
C GLU A 32 -13.59 -7.10 -11.53
N VAL A 33 -12.45 -7.56 -12.05
CA VAL A 33 -11.37 -8.13 -11.24
C VAL A 33 -10.83 -7.07 -10.27
N LEU A 34 -10.56 -5.86 -10.76
CA LEU A 34 -10.04 -4.77 -9.92
C LEU A 34 -11.05 -4.38 -8.84
N ARG A 35 -12.33 -4.32 -9.19
CA ARG A 35 -13.41 -4.00 -8.23
C ARG A 35 -13.58 -5.09 -7.18
N HIS A 36 -13.57 -6.35 -7.59
CA HIS A 36 -13.71 -7.49 -6.67
C HIS A 36 -12.58 -7.53 -5.64
N GLU A 37 -11.38 -7.16 -6.04
CA GLU A 37 -10.21 -7.07 -5.15
C GLU A 37 -10.16 -5.77 -4.35
N ASN A 38 -11.14 -4.89 -4.50
CA ASN A 38 -11.21 -3.56 -3.86
C ASN A 38 -9.97 -2.69 -4.12
N LEU A 39 -9.43 -2.80 -5.32
CA LEU A 39 -8.26 -2.03 -5.72
C LEU A 39 -8.64 -0.63 -6.16
N THR A 40 -7.74 0.32 -5.92
CA THR A 40 -7.87 1.69 -6.38
C THR A 40 -6.50 2.23 -6.77
N ASP A 41 -6.49 3.33 -7.55
CA ASP A 41 -5.28 3.98 -8.06
C ASP A 41 -4.38 3.00 -8.83
N CYS A 42 -5.00 2.25 -9.72
CA CYS A 42 -4.31 1.26 -10.53
C CYS A 42 -4.85 1.19 -11.95
N VAL A 43 -4.03 0.71 -12.85
CA VAL A 43 -4.39 0.39 -14.22
C VAL A 43 -3.97 -1.05 -14.51
N CYS A 44 -4.83 -1.77 -15.23
CA CYS A 44 -4.53 -3.11 -15.69
C CYS A 44 -4.68 -3.16 -17.22
N VAL A 45 -3.67 -3.70 -17.88
CA VAL A 45 -3.66 -3.89 -19.33
C VAL A 45 -3.47 -5.37 -19.59
N VAL A 46 -4.38 -5.96 -20.38
CA VAL A 46 -4.25 -7.35 -20.82
C VAL A 46 -4.08 -7.35 -22.34
N THR A 47 -2.96 -7.90 -22.79
CA THR A 47 -2.62 -7.98 -24.20
C THR A 47 -3.04 -9.33 -24.76
N ARG A 48 -3.77 -9.31 -25.89
CA ARG A 48 -4.11 -10.52 -26.62
C ARG A 48 -3.48 -10.49 -28.01
N TYR A 49 -2.84 -11.59 -28.37
CA TYR A 49 -2.39 -11.83 -29.72
C TYR A 49 -3.43 -12.68 -30.43
N PHE A 50 -3.98 -12.16 -31.55
CA PHE A 50 -4.99 -12.89 -32.30
C PHE A 50 -4.34 -14.05 -33.06
N GLY A 51 -4.77 -15.28 -32.75
CA GLY A 51 -4.17 -16.49 -33.32
C GLY A 51 -5.01 -17.20 -34.40
N GLY A 52 -6.04 -16.55 -34.93
CA GLY A 52 -6.89 -17.13 -35.97
C GLY A 52 -7.98 -18.08 -35.46
N ILE A 53 -8.09 -18.28 -34.16
CA ILE A 53 -9.13 -19.11 -33.53
C ILE A 53 -10.06 -18.19 -32.75
N LEU A 54 -11.38 -18.30 -33.01
CA LEU A 54 -12.37 -17.53 -32.26
C LEU A 54 -12.61 -18.16 -30.92
N LEU A 55 -12.47 -17.36 -29.85
CA LEU A 55 -12.74 -17.80 -28.49
C LEU A 55 -14.23 -17.74 -28.12
N GLY A 56 -15.00 -16.97 -28.86
CA GLY A 56 -16.37 -16.63 -28.51
C GLY A 56 -16.46 -15.64 -27.36
N THR A 57 -17.64 -15.07 -27.12
CA THR A 57 -17.82 -14.05 -26.08
C THR A 57 -17.51 -14.58 -24.69
N GLY A 58 -17.97 -15.77 -24.34
CA GLY A 58 -17.68 -16.41 -23.07
C GLY A 58 -16.20 -16.74 -22.89
N GLY A 59 -15.54 -17.20 -23.95
CA GLY A 59 -14.11 -17.47 -23.94
C GLY A 59 -13.27 -16.21 -23.75
N LEU A 60 -13.65 -15.11 -24.40
CA LEU A 60 -12.99 -13.81 -24.22
C LEU A 60 -13.13 -13.31 -22.79
N VAL A 61 -14.33 -13.32 -22.23
CA VAL A 61 -14.56 -12.90 -20.84
C VAL A 61 -13.68 -13.69 -19.89
N ARG A 62 -13.63 -15.00 -20.03
CA ARG A 62 -12.80 -15.87 -19.18
C ARG A 62 -11.31 -15.57 -19.34
N ALA A 63 -10.85 -15.38 -20.57
CA ALA A 63 -9.44 -15.11 -20.85
C ALA A 63 -8.99 -13.76 -20.26
N TYR A 64 -9.78 -12.70 -20.45
CA TYR A 64 -9.45 -11.38 -19.91
C TYR A 64 -9.55 -11.34 -18.38
N THR A 65 -10.55 -12.00 -17.81
CA THR A 65 -10.65 -12.16 -16.36
C THR A 65 -9.43 -12.87 -15.78
N GLN A 66 -9.04 -13.98 -16.39
CA GLN A 66 -7.88 -14.75 -15.92
C GLN A 66 -6.59 -13.95 -16.06
N GLY A 67 -6.40 -13.23 -17.17
CA GLY A 67 -5.23 -12.38 -17.37
C GLY A 67 -5.10 -11.31 -16.30
N ALA A 68 -6.21 -10.64 -15.95
CA ALA A 68 -6.23 -9.65 -14.89
C ALA A 68 -5.94 -10.28 -13.51
N GLN A 69 -6.53 -11.44 -13.21
CA GLN A 69 -6.30 -12.15 -11.95
C GLN A 69 -4.82 -12.54 -11.77
N VAL A 70 -4.20 -13.04 -12.81
CA VAL A 70 -2.77 -13.41 -12.81
C VAL A 70 -1.91 -12.16 -12.58
N ALA A 71 -2.24 -11.05 -13.22
CA ALA A 71 -1.51 -9.80 -13.05
C ALA A 71 -1.60 -9.28 -11.61
N VAL A 72 -2.79 -9.28 -11.01
CA VAL A 72 -2.99 -8.84 -9.62
C VAL A 72 -2.22 -9.75 -8.66
N ALA A 73 -2.29 -11.06 -8.85
CA ALA A 73 -1.58 -12.01 -7.99
C ALA A 73 -0.06 -11.81 -8.06
N ALA A 74 0.48 -11.57 -9.26
CA ALA A 74 1.91 -11.36 -9.46
C ALA A 74 2.38 -10.01 -8.90
N ALA A 75 1.59 -8.95 -9.06
CA ALA A 75 1.94 -7.62 -8.57
C ALA A 75 1.88 -7.52 -7.04
N GLY A 76 0.98 -8.25 -6.41
CA GLY A 76 0.67 -8.11 -4.99
C GLY A 76 -0.21 -6.88 -4.73
N VAL A 77 -0.74 -6.83 -3.52
CA VAL A 77 -1.64 -5.76 -3.08
C VAL A 77 -1.09 -5.11 -1.81
N GLN A 78 -1.09 -3.79 -1.78
CA GLN A 78 -0.71 -3.00 -0.60
C GLN A 78 -1.94 -2.30 -0.05
N ARG A 79 -2.03 -2.23 1.27
CA ARG A 79 -3.01 -1.38 1.94
C ARG A 79 -2.37 -0.03 2.23
N MET A 80 -2.95 1.03 1.68
CA MET A 80 -2.50 2.39 1.93
C MET A 80 -3.22 2.94 3.15
N SER A 81 -2.46 3.47 4.11
CA SER A 81 -2.98 4.05 5.34
C SER A 81 -2.19 5.30 5.70
N LEU A 82 -2.77 6.15 6.55
CA LEU A 82 -2.06 7.30 7.10
C LEU A 82 -1.09 6.84 8.19
N TYR A 83 0.15 7.25 8.04
CA TYR A 83 1.21 7.05 9.03
C TYR A 83 1.76 8.39 9.47
N THR A 84 2.13 8.46 10.73
CA THR A 84 2.86 9.58 11.29
C THR A 84 4.35 9.29 11.20
N VAL A 85 5.12 10.27 10.75
CA VAL A 85 6.57 10.27 10.81
C VAL A 85 6.98 11.10 12.01
N ALA A 86 7.80 10.53 12.90
CA ALA A 86 8.26 11.20 14.09
C ALA A 86 9.77 11.00 14.28
N LEU A 87 10.38 11.92 15.02
CA LEU A 87 11.77 11.82 15.44
C LEU A 87 11.85 11.54 16.93
N ILE A 88 12.70 10.59 17.31
CA ILE A 88 13.01 10.27 18.69
C ILE A 88 14.51 10.47 18.90
N ALA A 89 14.86 11.46 19.69
CA ALA A 89 16.26 11.68 20.11
C ALA A 89 16.45 11.10 21.50
N CYS A 90 17.43 10.25 21.68
CA CYS A 90 17.68 9.61 22.96
C CYS A 90 19.17 9.46 23.24
N PRO A 91 19.59 9.53 24.53
CA PRO A 91 20.95 9.17 24.88
C PRO A 91 21.21 7.69 24.65
N TYR A 92 22.46 7.32 24.43
CA TYR A 92 22.83 5.93 24.12
C TYR A 92 22.41 4.93 25.19
N ASN A 93 22.41 5.34 26.47
CA ASN A 93 22.00 4.45 27.56
C ASN A 93 20.51 4.10 27.56
N LEU A 94 19.66 4.84 26.84
CA LEU A 94 18.23 4.56 26.72
C LEU A 94 17.86 3.92 25.36
N TYR A 95 18.81 3.86 24.45
CA TYR A 95 18.57 3.40 23.07
C TYR A 95 17.98 1.99 22.99
N GLU A 96 18.57 1.04 23.70
CA GLU A 96 18.11 -0.35 23.70
C GLU A 96 16.69 -0.50 24.26
N ILE A 97 16.38 0.20 25.33
CA ILE A 97 15.04 0.18 25.95
C ILE A 97 14.02 0.69 24.96
N ILE A 98 14.34 1.78 24.24
CA ILE A 98 13.44 2.37 23.26
C ILE A 98 13.24 1.42 22.08
N LEU A 99 14.30 0.81 21.55
CA LEU A 99 14.16 -0.16 20.44
C LEU A 99 13.25 -1.34 20.81
N HIS A 100 13.30 -1.81 22.05
CA HIS A 100 12.43 -2.89 22.51
C HIS A 100 10.96 -2.48 22.64
N LEU A 101 10.71 -1.21 22.92
CA LEU A 101 9.38 -0.68 23.13
C LEU A 101 8.62 -0.43 21.81
N LEU A 102 9.33 0.01 20.77
CA LEU A 102 8.69 0.49 19.53
C LEU A 102 7.78 -0.54 18.84
N PRO A 103 8.15 -1.83 18.71
CA PRO A 103 7.28 -2.80 18.04
C PRO A 103 5.90 -2.98 18.69
N ASP A 104 5.79 -2.83 19.99
CA ASP A 104 4.54 -2.95 20.74
C ASP A 104 3.53 -1.85 20.37
N HIS A 105 4.01 -0.78 19.74
CA HIS A 105 3.21 0.37 19.31
C HIS A 105 3.10 0.47 17.78
N ASP A 106 3.38 -0.62 17.07
CA ASP A 106 3.44 -0.65 15.60
C ASP A 106 4.37 0.42 15.01
N CYS A 107 5.40 0.76 15.77
CA CYS A 107 6.35 1.80 15.41
C CYS A 107 7.59 1.15 14.77
N ALA A 108 7.87 1.52 13.54
CA ALA A 108 9.00 1.02 12.79
C ALA A 108 10.10 2.08 12.69
N VAL A 109 11.37 1.66 12.83
CA VAL A 109 12.52 2.54 12.63
C VAL A 109 12.86 2.55 11.14
N GLU A 110 12.77 3.73 10.53
CA GLU A 110 13.11 3.92 9.11
C GLU A 110 14.57 4.32 8.93
N GLU A 111 15.09 5.14 9.84
CA GLU A 111 16.44 5.65 9.77
C GLU A 111 17.00 5.87 11.17
N THR A 112 18.29 5.63 11.35
CA THR A 112 19.00 5.88 12.60
C THR A 112 20.23 6.72 12.34
N ASP A 113 20.36 7.83 13.07
CA ASP A 113 21.52 8.71 13.01
C ASP A 113 22.27 8.66 14.36
N TYR A 114 23.53 8.26 14.32
CA TYR A 114 24.39 8.12 15.48
C TYR A 114 25.25 9.37 15.64
N GLY A 115 24.80 10.31 16.45
CA GLY A 115 25.54 11.53 16.75
C GLY A 115 25.92 11.57 18.24
N ALA A 116 25.90 12.78 18.83
CA ALA A 116 26.04 12.95 20.27
C ALA A 116 24.97 12.16 21.03
N ASP A 117 23.75 12.20 20.49
CA ASP A 117 22.65 11.32 20.85
C ASP A 117 22.28 10.45 19.66
N VAL A 118 21.47 9.42 19.89
CA VAL A 118 20.87 8.62 18.82
C VAL A 118 19.56 9.27 18.39
N THR A 119 19.42 9.56 17.12
CA THR A 119 18.17 10.09 16.55
C THR A 119 17.54 9.04 15.65
N LEU A 120 16.30 8.64 15.99
CA LEU A 120 15.52 7.68 15.24
C LEU A 120 14.45 8.41 14.44
N THR A 121 14.38 8.13 13.14
CA THR A 121 13.22 8.49 12.34
C THR A 121 12.30 7.27 12.33
N VAL A 122 11.10 7.44 12.84
CA VAL A 122 10.16 6.33 13.01
C VAL A 122 8.84 6.62 12.31
N THR A 123 8.13 5.56 11.96
CA THR A 123 6.77 5.63 11.42
C THR A 123 5.85 4.78 12.27
N LEU A 124 4.66 5.30 12.53
CA LEU A 124 3.62 4.61 13.29
C LEU A 124 2.24 4.96 12.70
N PRO A 125 1.22 4.12 12.91
CA PRO A 125 -0.12 4.44 12.45
C PRO A 125 -0.59 5.78 13.04
N ALA A 126 -1.14 6.65 12.18
CA ALA A 126 -1.64 7.95 12.63
C ALA A 126 -2.73 7.77 13.71
N GLY A 127 -2.65 8.57 14.75
CA GLY A 127 -3.55 8.50 15.90
C GLY A 127 -2.98 7.75 17.11
N ARG A 128 -1.81 7.14 16.98
CA ARG A 128 -1.17 6.39 18.08
C ARG A 128 0.00 7.14 18.73
N GLU A 129 0.21 8.41 18.39
CA GLU A 129 1.32 9.22 18.87
C GLU A 129 1.28 9.40 20.39
N ASP A 130 0.11 9.68 20.96
CA ASP A 130 -0.04 9.92 22.39
C ASP A 130 0.23 8.65 23.21
N GLU A 131 -0.21 7.50 22.71
CA GLU A 131 0.06 6.20 23.33
C GLU A 131 1.56 5.92 23.36
N LEU A 132 2.26 6.16 22.23
CA LEU A 132 3.70 5.99 22.13
C LEU A 132 4.42 6.92 23.11
N ASN A 133 4.03 8.19 23.16
CA ASN A 133 4.67 9.17 24.04
C ASN A 133 4.45 8.86 25.53
N ARG A 134 3.31 8.30 25.89
CA ARG A 134 3.11 7.81 27.28
C ARG A 134 4.05 6.66 27.61
N ALA A 135 4.20 5.71 26.69
CA ALA A 135 5.11 4.58 26.89
C ALA A 135 6.57 5.03 26.97
N LEU A 136 6.98 5.96 26.11
CA LEU A 136 8.33 6.55 26.16
C LEU A 136 8.57 7.27 27.47
N ALA A 137 7.63 8.07 27.95
CA ALA A 137 7.74 8.79 29.21
C ALA A 137 7.88 7.83 30.41
N GLU A 138 7.09 6.77 30.44
CA GLU A 138 7.18 5.75 31.49
C GLU A 138 8.54 5.03 31.48
N ALA A 139 9.01 4.63 30.28
CA ALA A 139 10.25 3.88 30.16
C ALA A 139 11.50 4.73 30.41
N THR A 140 11.44 6.04 30.25
CA THR A 140 12.60 6.94 30.30
C THR A 140 12.48 8.02 31.40
N ALA A 141 11.53 7.90 32.29
CA ALA A 141 11.27 8.91 33.35
C ALA A 141 11.07 10.33 32.77
N GLY A 142 10.37 10.41 31.62
CA GLY A 142 10.05 11.67 30.94
C GLY A 142 11.18 12.29 30.14
N GLN A 143 12.31 11.61 29.98
CA GLN A 143 13.47 12.15 29.25
C GLN A 143 13.34 12.14 27.74
N VAL A 144 12.56 11.22 27.17
CA VAL A 144 12.47 10.99 25.73
C VAL A 144 11.03 11.09 25.29
N TYR A 145 10.82 11.74 24.15
CA TYR A 145 9.52 11.81 23.50
C TYR A 145 9.70 11.72 21.97
N ALA A 146 8.62 11.37 21.29
CA ALA A 146 8.56 11.37 19.83
C ALA A 146 7.99 12.71 19.36
N GLU A 147 8.77 13.44 18.57
CA GLU A 147 8.36 14.69 17.96
C GLU A 147 7.71 14.38 16.61
N VAL A 148 6.43 14.70 16.50
CA VAL A 148 5.69 14.49 15.24
C VAL A 148 6.17 15.48 14.18
N MET A 149 6.57 14.95 13.02
CA MET A 149 7.07 15.75 11.91
C MET A 149 6.00 15.96 10.84
N GLU A 150 5.38 14.89 10.39
CA GLU A 150 4.38 14.91 9.33
C GLU A 150 3.54 13.65 9.34
N THR A 151 2.47 13.63 8.55
CA THR A 151 1.72 12.42 8.22
C THR A 151 1.82 12.18 6.73
N GLN A 152 1.84 10.90 6.34
CA GLN A 152 1.86 10.52 4.92
C GLN A 152 1.17 9.19 4.70
N PHE A 153 0.67 8.97 3.49
CA PHE A 153 0.14 7.68 3.09
C PHE A 153 1.30 6.74 2.79
N MET A 154 1.26 5.55 3.39
CA MET A 154 2.24 4.50 3.16
C MET A 154 1.54 3.19 2.90
N GLY A 155 2.14 2.36 2.03
CA GLY A 155 1.62 1.04 1.69
C GLY A 155 2.27 -0.06 2.50
N ARG A 156 1.45 -0.99 2.98
CA ARG A 156 1.90 -2.27 3.52
C ARG A 156 1.33 -3.39 2.69
N ARG A 157 2.17 -4.33 2.25
CA ARG A 157 1.74 -5.48 1.47
C ARG A 157 0.81 -6.36 2.30
N VAL A 158 -0.35 -6.73 1.74
CA VAL A 158 -1.35 -7.60 2.40
C VAL A 158 -1.58 -8.90 1.65
N LYS A 159 -1.19 -8.99 0.35
CA LYS A 159 -1.21 -10.24 -0.42
C LYS A 159 -0.31 -10.21 -1.69
#